data_7ffaf8161a2d32f74cfeaa4bdb9cb190
#
_entry.id   7ffaf8161a2d32f74cfeaa4bdb9cb190
#
_cell.length_a   1.000
_cell.length_b   1.000
_cell.length_c   1.000
_cell.angle_alpha   90.00
_cell.angle_beta   90.00
_cell.angle_gamma   90.00
#
_symmetry.space_group_name_H-M   'P 1'
#
loop_
_entity.id
_entity.type
_entity.pdbx_description
1 polymer ?
#
loop_
_entity_poly.entity_id
_entity_poly.type
_entity_poly.pdbx_seq_one_letter_code
_entity_poly.pdbx_strand_id
1 'polypeptide(L)'
;MIAQQAVFRTRNTNVNSYSTPTKILSNTSNTKSFVPVQDTQTQVVNKKYAPKGANIYLFPLFGEFEKTDAQKAFDTEFLKACDLNFKNRHEASEFFSARAWEYLGEGERDTAMYRFNLAYLLDDKNSDAYWGLGVIAYQNEKYTQAIELMNHGLEIEDNLTLIVDLSTVYIKCFTVDAEKEDLIKAHELLTKALTKQPDSANALMQLSLAKLLNEEIDEAWERFHQGFELDPDNASIEILEGLLAKKDDPRGVFKKKN
;
A
#
# COMPACT_ATOMS: atom_id res chain seq x y z
N MET A 1 -2.80 13.01 -22.24
CA MET A 1 -2.12 11.97 -21.45
C MET A 1 -1.98 12.54 -20.04
N ILE A 2 -2.95 12.23 -19.16
CA ILE A 2 -2.98 12.75 -17.78
C ILE A 2 -2.09 11.82 -16.97
N ALA A 3 -0.87 12.27 -16.64
CA ALA A 3 0.03 11.53 -15.76
C ALA A 3 -0.42 11.76 -14.31
N GLN A 4 -1.27 10.90 -13.79
CA GLN A 4 -1.64 10.90 -12.39
C GLN A 4 -0.44 10.45 -11.54
N GLN A 5 0.21 11.39 -10.88
CA GLN A 5 0.94 11.06 -9.65
C GLN A 5 -0.09 10.93 -8.53
N ALA A 6 -0.51 9.70 -8.26
CA ALA A 6 -1.27 9.44 -7.04
C ALA A 6 -0.35 9.77 -5.86
N VAL A 7 -0.70 10.81 -5.13
CA VAL A 7 0.04 11.22 -3.93
C VAL A 7 -0.45 10.34 -2.78
N PHE A 8 0.20 9.18 -2.61
CA PHE A 8 0.04 8.42 -1.39
C PHE A 8 0.65 9.24 -0.25
N ARG A 9 -0.17 9.68 0.68
CA ARG A 9 0.32 10.40 1.86
C ARG A 9 1.01 9.39 2.78
N THR A 10 2.31 9.58 2.99
CA THR A 10 3.04 8.88 4.05
C THR A 10 2.40 9.19 5.41
N ARG A 11 2.17 8.16 6.20
CA ARG A 11 1.66 8.30 7.57
C ARG A 11 2.63 9.16 8.38
N ASN A 12 2.14 10.25 8.95
CA ASN A 12 2.94 11.11 9.83
C ASN A 12 3.10 10.40 11.17
N THR A 13 4.13 9.56 11.28
CA THR A 13 4.45 8.85 12.52
C THR A 13 5.48 9.66 13.28
N ASN A 14 5.07 10.31 14.39
CA ASN A 14 5.99 10.76 15.43
C ASN A 14 6.59 9.50 16.09
N VAL A 15 7.66 8.99 15.52
CA VAL A 15 8.41 7.87 16.11
C VAL A 15 9.58 8.44 16.88
N ASN A 16 9.56 8.28 18.21
CA ASN A 16 10.69 8.51 19.06
C ASN A 16 11.92 7.74 18.55
N SER A 17 13.04 8.43 18.47
CA SER A 17 14.32 7.96 17.95
C SER A 17 14.80 6.68 18.62
N TYR A 18 14.66 5.55 17.95
CA TYR A 18 15.40 4.34 18.28
C TYR A 18 16.60 4.20 17.34
N SER A 19 17.80 4.13 17.92
CA SER A 19 19.03 3.92 17.19
C SER A 19 19.06 2.54 16.52
N THR A 20 19.29 2.50 15.20
CA THR A 20 19.43 1.29 14.41
C THR A 20 20.60 0.44 14.90
N PRO A 21 20.44 -0.89 15.09
CA PRO A 21 21.60 -1.77 15.27
C PRO A 21 22.31 -1.97 13.94
N THR A 22 23.44 -1.31 13.78
CA THR A 22 24.27 -1.30 12.54
C THR A 22 25.28 -2.43 12.48
N LYS A 23 25.07 -3.58 13.10
CA LYS A 23 26.02 -4.70 13.02
C LYS A 23 25.34 -6.05 13.21
N ILE A 24 24.86 -6.67 12.15
CA ILE A 24 24.72 -8.13 12.08
C ILE A 24 25.04 -8.59 10.66
N LEU A 25 26.30 -8.75 10.34
CA LEU A 25 26.82 -9.59 9.28
C LEU A 25 28.17 -10.13 9.74
N SER A 26 28.19 -11.30 10.31
CA SER A 26 29.39 -12.14 10.34
C SER A 26 28.99 -13.62 10.37
N ASN A 27 29.52 -14.33 9.38
CA ASN A 27 29.38 -15.76 9.12
C ASN A 27 29.76 -16.63 10.31
N THR A 28 29.01 -17.71 10.54
CA THR A 28 29.62 -19.00 10.96
C THR A 28 28.75 -20.18 10.56
N SER A 29 29.34 -21.07 9.81
CA SER A 29 28.89 -22.40 9.42
C SER A 29 28.95 -23.36 10.60
N ASN A 30 27.91 -24.19 10.83
CA ASN A 30 28.11 -25.56 11.36
C ASN A 30 26.88 -26.45 11.09
N THR A 31 27.21 -27.60 10.52
CA THR A 31 26.36 -28.73 10.16
C THR A 31 26.06 -29.62 11.36
N LYS A 32 24.82 -30.16 11.51
CA LYS A 32 24.54 -31.51 12.02
C LYS A 32 23.15 -32.04 11.67
N SER A 33 23.20 -33.17 11.06
CA SER A 33 22.38 -34.41 10.92
C SER A 33 20.90 -34.44 11.28
N PHE A 34 20.19 -34.99 10.33
CA PHE A 34 18.78 -35.28 10.17
C PHE A 34 18.37 -36.66 10.74
N VAL A 35 17.15 -36.78 11.29
CA VAL A 35 16.41 -38.05 11.52
C VAL A 35 14.99 -37.88 10.99
N PRO A 36 14.43 -38.79 10.18
CA PRO A 36 13.12 -38.63 9.56
C PRO A 36 11.99 -39.19 10.41
N VAL A 37 10.83 -38.54 10.41
CA VAL A 37 9.55 -39.06 10.90
C VAL A 37 8.53 -39.08 9.76
N GLN A 38 7.75 -40.14 9.72
CA GLN A 38 6.87 -40.62 8.66
C GLN A 38 5.58 -39.81 8.46
N ASP A 39 5.18 -39.80 7.21
CA ASP A 39 3.89 -39.59 6.54
C ASP A 39 2.63 -39.20 7.33
N THR A 40 2.14 -38.00 6.95
CA THR A 40 0.71 -37.69 6.91
C THR A 40 0.41 -37.01 5.56
N GLN A 41 -0.69 -37.39 4.94
CA GLN A 41 -1.13 -37.07 3.59
C GLN A 41 -0.82 -35.62 3.17
N THR A 42 0.12 -35.46 2.27
CA THR A 42 0.56 -34.19 1.71
C THR A 42 -0.40 -33.76 0.62
N GLN A 43 -1.19 -32.71 0.87
CA GLN A 43 -1.70 -31.91 -0.22
C GLN A 43 -0.48 -31.45 -1.04
N VAL A 44 -0.50 -31.74 -2.34
CA VAL A 44 0.55 -31.29 -3.27
C VAL A 44 0.44 -29.77 -3.39
N VAL A 45 1.08 -29.04 -2.49
CA VAL A 45 1.29 -27.60 -2.63
C VAL A 45 2.28 -27.43 -3.77
N ASN A 46 1.83 -26.87 -4.89
CA ASN A 46 2.68 -26.52 -6.02
C ASN A 46 3.72 -25.49 -5.53
N LYS A 47 4.94 -25.94 -5.23
CA LYS A 47 6.02 -25.09 -4.74
C LYS A 47 6.45 -24.13 -5.86
N LYS A 48 6.31 -22.85 -5.59
CA LYS A 48 6.75 -21.77 -6.49
C LYS A 48 8.20 -21.42 -6.16
N TYR A 49 9.10 -21.53 -7.12
CA TYR A 49 10.51 -21.22 -6.92
C TYR A 49 10.86 -19.86 -7.53
N ALA A 50 11.73 -19.12 -6.85
CA ALA A 50 12.22 -17.84 -7.35
C ALA A 50 13.07 -18.02 -8.62
N PRO A 51 13.05 -17.07 -9.55
CA PRO A 51 13.96 -17.03 -10.68
C PRO A 51 15.43 -17.10 -10.18
N LYS A 52 16.31 -17.75 -10.96
CA LYS A 52 17.71 -17.89 -10.58
C LYS A 52 18.36 -16.50 -10.38
N GLY A 53 18.93 -16.29 -9.21
CA GLY A 53 19.60 -15.01 -8.85
C GLY A 53 18.64 -13.91 -8.37
N ALA A 54 17.34 -14.15 -8.33
CA ALA A 54 16.39 -13.16 -7.82
C ALA A 54 16.53 -12.98 -6.30
N ASN A 55 16.50 -11.72 -5.86
CA ASN A 55 16.39 -11.38 -4.45
C ASN A 55 14.89 -11.41 -4.05
N ILE A 56 14.48 -12.46 -3.34
CA ILE A 56 13.05 -12.63 -2.96
C ILE A 56 12.54 -11.52 -2.05
N TYR A 57 13.41 -10.84 -1.32
CA TYR A 57 13.03 -9.72 -0.43
C TYR A 57 12.57 -8.47 -1.21
N LEU A 58 12.76 -8.44 -2.52
CA LEU A 58 12.28 -7.38 -3.43
C LEU A 58 10.98 -7.77 -4.16
N PHE A 59 10.31 -8.81 -3.70
CA PHE A 59 8.97 -9.18 -4.17
C PHE A 59 7.99 -9.07 -3.00
N PRO A 60 6.77 -8.53 -3.19
CA PRO A 60 5.75 -8.51 -2.15
C PRO A 60 5.53 -9.91 -1.56
N LEU A 61 5.49 -10.00 -0.23
CA LEU A 61 5.35 -11.26 0.51
C LEU A 61 6.40 -12.31 0.09
N PHE A 62 7.64 -11.86 -0.20
CA PHE A 62 8.72 -12.70 -0.73
C PHE A 62 8.37 -13.41 -2.06
N GLY A 63 7.38 -12.92 -2.79
CA GLY A 63 6.86 -13.52 -4.02
C GLY A 63 6.16 -14.86 -3.80
N GLU A 64 5.87 -15.23 -2.54
CA GLU A 64 5.35 -16.55 -2.15
C GLU A 64 6.27 -17.70 -2.61
N PHE A 65 7.54 -17.42 -2.81
CA PHE A 65 8.52 -18.42 -3.23
C PHE A 65 8.94 -19.33 -2.07
N GLU A 66 9.21 -20.59 -2.40
CA GLU A 66 9.89 -21.50 -1.45
C GLU A 66 11.28 -20.94 -1.11
N LYS A 67 11.50 -20.65 0.16
CA LYS A 67 12.78 -20.12 0.65
C LYS A 67 13.85 -21.21 0.71
N THR A 68 15.05 -20.87 0.28
CA THR A 68 16.23 -21.73 0.44
C THR A 68 16.61 -21.87 1.92
N ASP A 69 17.40 -22.89 2.27
CA ASP A 69 17.85 -23.08 3.66
C ASP A 69 18.68 -21.89 4.16
N ALA A 70 19.45 -21.25 3.29
CA ALA A 70 20.17 -20.02 3.63
C ALA A 70 19.23 -18.85 3.94
N GLN A 71 18.15 -18.69 3.18
CA GLN A 71 17.14 -17.64 3.43
C GLN A 71 16.36 -17.93 4.72
N LYS A 72 15.99 -19.18 4.98
CA LYS A 72 15.35 -19.60 6.24
C LYS A 72 16.25 -19.37 7.45
N ALA A 73 17.56 -19.64 7.30
CA ALA A 73 18.54 -19.35 8.35
C ALA A 73 18.66 -17.85 8.62
N PHE A 74 18.70 -17.02 7.56
CA PHE A 74 18.72 -15.56 7.69
C PHE A 74 17.45 -15.05 8.41
N ASP A 75 16.26 -15.50 8.01
CA ASP A 75 15.00 -15.13 8.67
C ASP A 75 15.03 -15.51 10.16
N THR A 76 15.54 -16.70 10.47
CA THR A 76 15.64 -17.18 11.85
C THR A 76 16.56 -16.29 12.71
N GLU A 77 17.72 -15.90 12.19
CA GLU A 77 18.65 -15.01 12.90
C GLU A 77 18.06 -13.60 13.05
N PHE A 78 17.39 -13.08 12.01
CA PHE A 78 16.69 -11.81 12.06
C PHE A 78 15.59 -11.81 13.14
N LEU A 79 14.74 -12.83 13.16
CA LEU A 79 13.67 -12.97 14.16
C LEU A 79 14.21 -13.04 15.58
N LYS A 80 15.28 -13.83 15.82
CA LYS A 80 15.96 -13.90 17.13
C LYS A 80 16.52 -12.53 17.55
N ALA A 81 17.13 -11.80 16.61
CA ALA A 81 17.63 -10.47 16.90
C ALA A 81 16.53 -9.50 17.30
N CYS A 82 15.36 -9.57 16.64
CA CYS A 82 14.18 -8.77 17.02
C CYS A 82 13.62 -9.19 18.38
N ASP A 83 13.54 -10.50 18.68
CA ASP A 83 13.08 -11.01 19.98
C ASP A 83 13.96 -10.54 21.16
N LEU A 84 15.23 -10.17 20.90
CA LEU A 84 16.15 -9.62 21.91
C LEU A 84 16.04 -8.09 22.08
N ASN A 85 15.61 -7.37 21.04
CA ASN A 85 15.67 -5.90 20.99
C ASN A 85 14.31 -5.22 21.10
N PHE A 86 13.20 -5.94 20.93
CA PHE A 86 11.85 -5.43 21.01
C PHE A 86 11.07 -6.21 22.08
N LYS A 87 10.04 -5.60 22.61
CA LYS A 87 9.16 -6.21 23.60
C LYS A 87 8.43 -7.45 23.07
N ASN A 88 8.06 -7.42 21.81
CA ASN A 88 7.45 -8.52 21.07
C ASN A 88 7.61 -8.28 19.56
N ARG A 89 7.25 -9.29 18.75
CA ARG A 89 7.36 -9.21 17.27
C ARG A 89 6.38 -8.22 16.63
N HIS A 90 5.25 -7.99 17.23
CA HIS A 90 4.30 -6.98 16.77
C HIS A 90 4.91 -5.57 16.82
N GLU A 91 5.49 -5.18 17.97
CA GLU A 91 6.20 -3.90 18.10
C GLU A 91 7.36 -3.78 17.09
N ALA A 92 8.12 -4.84 16.90
CA ALA A 92 9.16 -4.87 15.88
C ALA A 92 8.57 -4.68 14.47
N SER A 93 7.46 -5.35 14.15
CA SER A 93 6.77 -5.22 12.87
C SER A 93 6.30 -3.80 12.61
N GLU A 94 5.69 -3.13 13.60
CA GLU A 94 5.30 -1.72 13.52
C GLU A 94 6.51 -0.82 13.25
N PHE A 95 7.62 -1.04 13.95
CA PHE A 95 8.87 -0.30 13.72
C PHE A 95 9.37 -0.46 12.27
N PHE A 96 9.41 -1.68 11.75
CA PHE A 96 9.88 -1.93 10.38
C PHE A 96 8.92 -1.34 9.33
N SER A 97 7.60 -1.38 9.55
CA SER A 97 6.62 -0.72 8.68
C SER A 97 6.78 0.80 8.67
N ALA A 98 6.93 1.41 9.86
CA ALA A 98 7.14 2.85 9.96
C ALA A 98 8.40 3.30 9.19
N ARG A 99 9.50 2.58 9.35
CA ARG A 99 10.74 2.84 8.59
C ARG A 99 10.58 2.60 7.10
N ALA A 100 9.77 1.60 6.70
CA ALA A 100 9.48 1.35 5.29
C ALA A 100 8.72 2.53 4.65
N TRP A 101 7.75 3.12 5.36
CA TRP A 101 7.04 4.31 4.91
C TRP A 101 7.96 5.53 4.73
N GLU A 102 8.94 5.72 5.63
CA GLU A 102 9.95 6.78 5.48
C GLU A 102 10.76 6.59 4.20
N TYR A 103 11.32 5.40 3.97
CA TYR A 103 12.08 5.08 2.75
C TYR A 103 11.23 5.22 1.48
N LEU A 104 9.96 4.84 1.55
CA LEU A 104 9.05 5.01 0.42
C LEU A 104 8.81 6.49 0.11
N GLY A 105 8.70 7.34 1.13
CA GLY A 105 8.60 8.80 1.00
C GLY A 105 9.87 9.44 0.42
N GLU A 106 11.03 8.85 0.66
CA GLU A 106 12.33 9.26 0.11
C GLU A 106 12.57 8.72 -1.32
N GLY A 107 11.65 7.90 -1.86
CA GLY A 107 11.76 7.28 -3.17
C GLY A 107 12.58 5.98 -3.22
N GLU A 108 13.04 5.51 -2.08
CA GLU A 108 13.86 4.30 -1.89
C GLU A 108 13.00 3.02 -1.91
N ARG A 109 12.35 2.75 -3.05
CA ARG A 109 11.33 1.69 -3.18
C ARG A 109 11.83 0.29 -2.82
N ASP A 110 13.05 -0.07 -3.22
CA ASP A 110 13.61 -1.40 -2.94
C ASP A 110 13.87 -1.57 -1.45
N THR A 111 14.39 -0.52 -0.80
CA THR A 111 14.59 -0.51 0.66
C THR A 111 13.25 -0.59 1.40
N ALA A 112 12.24 0.15 0.96
CA ALA A 112 10.90 0.09 1.52
C ALA A 112 10.28 -1.30 1.35
N MET A 113 10.34 -1.90 0.15
CA MET A 113 9.88 -3.27 -0.13
C MET A 113 10.52 -4.29 0.83
N TYR A 114 11.84 -4.22 0.96
CA TYR A 114 12.58 -5.09 1.89
C TYR A 114 12.07 -4.94 3.32
N ARG A 115 11.86 -3.70 3.80
CA ARG A 115 11.40 -3.41 5.16
C ARG A 115 9.96 -3.84 5.41
N PHE A 116 9.04 -3.63 4.47
CA PHE A 116 7.66 -4.13 4.57
C PHE A 116 7.62 -5.66 4.61
N ASN A 117 8.45 -6.34 3.81
CA ASN A 117 8.58 -7.79 3.87
C ASN A 117 9.11 -8.29 5.23
N LEU A 118 10.04 -7.57 5.87
CA LEU A 118 10.49 -7.88 7.23
C LEU A 118 9.39 -7.63 8.27
N ALA A 119 8.59 -6.58 8.10
CA ALA A 119 7.43 -6.33 8.95
C ALA A 119 6.40 -7.47 8.85
N TYR A 120 6.08 -7.91 7.65
CA TYR A 120 5.24 -9.09 7.41
C TYR A 120 5.83 -10.38 8.02
N LEU A 121 7.15 -10.59 7.92
CA LEU A 121 7.83 -11.75 8.51
C LEU A 121 7.72 -11.77 10.05
N LEU A 122 7.71 -10.59 10.67
CA LEU A 122 7.59 -10.44 12.13
C LEU A 122 6.15 -10.63 12.61
N ASP A 123 5.19 -10.10 11.87
CA ASP A 123 3.77 -10.18 12.15
C ASP A 123 2.96 -10.16 10.84
N ASP A 124 2.42 -11.30 10.46
CA ASP A 124 1.59 -11.47 9.27
C ASP A 124 0.20 -10.81 9.39
N LYS A 125 -0.12 -10.25 10.58
CA LYS A 125 -1.31 -9.45 10.84
C LYS A 125 -1.04 -7.94 10.88
N ASN A 126 0.12 -7.50 10.41
CA ASN A 126 0.41 -6.08 10.28
C ASN A 126 -0.20 -5.53 8.99
N SER A 127 -1.32 -4.79 9.12
CA SER A 127 -2.03 -4.15 7.99
C SER A 127 -1.12 -3.19 7.19
N ASP A 128 -0.25 -2.42 7.88
CA ASP A 128 0.67 -1.47 7.24
C ASP A 128 1.66 -2.17 6.29
N ALA A 129 2.07 -3.41 6.58
CA ALA A 129 2.96 -4.17 5.70
C ALA A 129 2.28 -4.47 4.36
N TYR A 130 1.04 -4.94 4.38
CA TYR A 130 0.25 -5.19 3.17
C TYR A 130 -0.06 -3.90 2.42
N TRP A 131 -0.43 -2.84 3.13
CA TRP A 131 -0.71 -1.54 2.53
C TRP A 131 0.52 -1.00 1.80
N GLY A 132 1.69 -0.94 2.45
CA GLY A 132 2.92 -0.45 1.84
C GLY A 132 3.37 -1.29 0.64
N LEU A 133 3.28 -2.62 0.73
CA LEU A 133 3.54 -3.52 -0.41
C LEU A 133 2.56 -3.27 -1.56
N GLY A 134 1.28 -3.01 -1.25
CA GLY A 134 0.24 -2.64 -2.22
C GLY A 134 0.55 -1.31 -2.92
N VAL A 135 0.99 -0.29 -2.17
CA VAL A 135 1.41 0.99 -2.74
C VAL A 135 2.60 0.82 -3.69
N ILE A 136 3.60 0.03 -3.32
CA ILE A 136 4.74 -0.26 -4.20
C ILE A 136 4.30 -1.05 -5.45
N ALA A 137 3.37 -2.00 -5.30
CA ALA A 137 2.80 -2.73 -6.44
C ALA A 137 2.07 -1.77 -7.39
N TYR A 138 1.26 -0.83 -6.87
CA TYR A 138 0.62 0.22 -7.65
C TYR A 138 1.62 1.09 -8.42
N GLN A 139 2.69 1.56 -7.75
CA GLN A 139 3.74 2.36 -8.37
C GLN A 139 4.50 1.61 -9.46
N ASN A 140 4.49 0.27 -9.41
CA ASN A 140 5.05 -0.61 -10.43
C ASN A 140 4.00 -1.06 -11.48
N GLU A 141 2.83 -0.41 -11.53
CA GLU A 141 1.72 -0.67 -12.47
C GLU A 141 1.14 -2.11 -12.36
N LYS A 142 1.36 -2.78 -11.22
CA LYS A 142 0.82 -4.11 -10.91
C LYS A 142 -0.49 -3.97 -10.15
N TYR A 143 -1.52 -3.42 -10.81
CA TYR A 143 -2.76 -3.00 -10.15
C TYR A 143 -3.52 -4.15 -9.50
N THR A 144 -3.62 -5.31 -10.15
CA THR A 144 -4.26 -6.51 -9.56
C THR A 144 -3.58 -6.90 -8.26
N GLN A 145 -2.24 -6.95 -8.23
CA GLN A 145 -1.48 -7.27 -7.02
C GLN A 145 -1.65 -6.19 -5.94
N ALA A 146 -1.73 -4.91 -6.33
CA ALA A 146 -2.00 -3.82 -5.39
C ALA A 146 -3.36 -3.98 -4.72
N ILE A 147 -4.40 -4.30 -5.50
CA ILE A 147 -5.76 -4.56 -5.00
C ILE A 147 -5.77 -5.75 -4.02
N GLU A 148 -5.13 -6.87 -4.37
CA GLU A 148 -5.05 -8.05 -3.51
C GLU A 148 -4.39 -7.73 -2.16
N LEU A 149 -3.23 -7.09 -2.19
CA LEU A 149 -2.49 -6.72 -0.98
C LEU A 149 -3.26 -5.73 -0.11
N MET A 150 -3.82 -4.66 -0.70
CA MET A 150 -4.57 -3.65 0.04
C MET A 150 -5.87 -4.20 0.63
N ASN A 151 -6.59 -5.07 -0.09
CA ASN A 151 -7.77 -5.76 0.46
C ASN A 151 -7.38 -6.63 1.65
N HIS A 152 -6.28 -7.37 1.58
CA HIS A 152 -5.81 -8.17 2.71
C HIS A 152 -5.48 -7.30 3.93
N GLY A 153 -4.86 -6.14 3.71
CA GLY A 153 -4.65 -5.14 4.78
C GLY A 153 -5.97 -4.68 5.42
N LEU A 154 -7.02 -4.46 4.62
CA LEU A 154 -8.35 -4.08 5.12
C LEU A 154 -9.10 -5.19 5.83
N GLU A 155 -8.83 -6.47 5.53
CA GLU A 155 -9.35 -7.60 6.30
C GLU A 155 -8.79 -7.66 7.72
N ILE A 156 -7.55 -7.16 7.90
CA ILE A 156 -6.87 -7.09 9.20
C ILE A 156 -7.32 -5.87 9.99
N GLU A 157 -7.33 -4.69 9.35
CA GLU A 157 -7.63 -3.41 10.00
C GLU A 157 -8.51 -2.53 9.10
N ASP A 158 -9.60 -2.03 9.64
CA ASP A 158 -10.51 -1.10 8.95
C ASP A 158 -9.92 0.33 8.93
N ASN A 159 -8.86 0.51 8.13
CA ASN A 159 -8.10 1.74 8.01
C ASN A 159 -8.67 2.65 6.91
N LEU A 160 -9.13 3.85 7.29
CA LEU A 160 -9.78 4.78 6.36
C LEU A 160 -8.83 5.30 5.26
N THR A 161 -7.57 5.52 5.58
CA THR A 161 -6.58 6.00 4.60
C THR A 161 -6.29 4.90 3.57
N LEU A 162 -6.17 3.66 4.02
CA LEU A 162 -6.00 2.51 3.14
C LEU A 162 -7.23 2.33 2.22
N ILE A 163 -8.45 2.55 2.73
CA ILE A 163 -9.69 2.52 1.92
C ILE A 163 -9.60 3.55 0.78
N VAL A 164 -9.16 4.77 1.07
CA VAL A 164 -9.03 5.83 0.07
C VAL A 164 -7.94 5.48 -0.95
N ASP A 165 -6.79 4.96 -0.50
CA ASP A 165 -5.72 4.53 -1.40
C ASP A 165 -6.15 3.37 -2.31
N LEU A 166 -6.88 2.39 -1.78
CA LEU A 166 -7.44 1.30 -2.59
C LEU A 166 -8.44 1.83 -3.64
N SER A 167 -9.27 2.82 -3.27
CA SER A 167 -10.17 3.46 -4.24
C SER A 167 -9.40 4.13 -5.39
N THR A 168 -8.25 4.74 -5.08
CA THR A 168 -7.35 5.32 -6.08
C THR A 168 -6.82 4.26 -7.05
N VAL A 169 -6.52 3.05 -6.57
CA VAL A 169 -6.10 1.93 -7.43
C VAL A 169 -7.24 1.53 -8.38
N TYR A 170 -8.48 1.41 -7.89
CA TYR A 170 -9.64 1.09 -8.74
C TYR A 170 -9.92 2.19 -9.76
N ILE A 171 -9.85 3.48 -9.39
CA ILE A 171 -9.96 4.59 -10.34
C ILE A 171 -8.90 4.47 -11.44
N LYS A 172 -7.67 4.10 -11.05
CA LYS A 172 -6.58 3.89 -12.02
C LYS A 172 -6.86 2.71 -12.95
N CYS A 173 -7.37 1.59 -12.46
CA CYS A 173 -7.78 0.45 -13.29
C CYS A 173 -8.80 0.90 -14.34
N PHE A 174 -9.85 1.63 -13.93
CA PHE A 174 -10.83 2.17 -14.87
C PHE A 174 -10.18 3.05 -15.96
N THR A 175 -9.17 3.87 -15.61
CA THR A 175 -8.50 4.72 -16.63
C THR A 175 -7.67 3.91 -17.63
N VAL A 176 -7.30 2.66 -17.30
CA VAL A 176 -6.52 1.75 -18.16
C VAL A 176 -7.44 0.88 -19.01
N ASP A 177 -8.44 0.24 -18.38
CA ASP A 177 -9.23 -0.83 -18.98
C ASP A 177 -10.68 -0.41 -19.31
N ALA A 178 -11.13 0.75 -18.80
CA ALA A 178 -12.47 1.30 -18.92
C ALA A 178 -13.60 0.37 -18.38
N GLU A 179 -13.27 -0.51 -17.42
CA GLU A 179 -14.22 -1.41 -16.79
C GLU A 179 -15.03 -0.66 -15.71
N LYS A 180 -16.33 -0.50 -15.95
CA LYS A 180 -17.23 0.27 -15.05
C LYS A 180 -17.29 -0.29 -13.63
N GLU A 181 -17.06 -1.59 -13.46
CA GLU A 181 -17.03 -2.25 -12.16
C GLU A 181 -15.98 -1.63 -11.23
N ASP A 182 -14.86 -1.17 -11.76
CA ASP A 182 -13.80 -0.53 -10.96
C ASP A 182 -14.25 0.84 -10.42
N LEU A 183 -14.98 1.63 -11.21
CA LEU A 183 -15.58 2.88 -10.68
C LEU A 183 -16.64 2.62 -9.62
N ILE A 184 -17.45 1.56 -9.76
CA ILE A 184 -18.44 1.17 -8.76
C ILE A 184 -17.74 0.84 -7.45
N LYS A 185 -16.67 0.02 -7.49
CA LYS A 185 -15.88 -0.34 -6.30
C LYS A 185 -15.23 0.87 -5.66
N ALA A 186 -14.65 1.75 -6.46
CA ALA A 186 -14.08 3.00 -5.96
C ALA A 186 -15.12 3.85 -5.25
N HIS A 187 -16.30 4.01 -5.83
CA HIS A 187 -17.41 4.77 -5.25
C HIS A 187 -17.90 4.15 -3.92
N GLU A 188 -18.06 2.83 -3.85
CA GLU A 188 -18.46 2.12 -2.63
C GLU A 188 -17.45 2.34 -1.50
N LEU A 189 -16.15 2.19 -1.79
CA LEU A 189 -15.07 2.42 -0.82
C LEU A 189 -15.06 3.86 -0.31
N LEU A 190 -15.15 4.84 -1.20
CA LEU A 190 -15.16 6.25 -0.83
C LEU A 190 -16.40 6.64 -0.04
N THR A 191 -17.56 6.08 -0.39
CA THR A 191 -18.80 6.26 0.37
C THR A 191 -18.68 5.69 1.78
N LYS A 192 -18.09 4.49 1.92
CA LYS A 192 -17.77 3.88 3.22
C LYS A 192 -16.84 4.78 4.03
N ALA A 193 -15.77 5.32 3.42
CA ALA A 193 -14.84 6.22 4.10
C ALA A 193 -15.54 7.50 4.59
N LEU A 194 -16.32 8.15 3.73
CA LEU A 194 -17.04 9.40 4.06
C LEU A 194 -18.20 9.19 5.05
N THR A 195 -18.79 7.99 5.12
CA THR A 195 -19.76 7.65 6.17
C THR A 195 -19.11 7.66 7.55
N LYS A 196 -17.86 7.25 7.66
CA LYS A 196 -17.09 7.22 8.92
C LYS A 196 -16.40 8.55 9.22
N GLN A 197 -15.89 9.22 8.20
CA GLN A 197 -15.21 10.51 8.30
C GLN A 197 -15.71 11.45 7.20
N PRO A 198 -16.83 12.18 7.43
CA PRO A 198 -17.43 13.05 6.42
C PRO A 198 -16.54 14.23 5.99
N ASP A 199 -15.58 14.62 6.82
CA ASP A 199 -14.65 15.73 6.62
C ASP A 199 -13.28 15.28 6.06
N SER A 200 -13.20 14.10 5.44
CA SER A 200 -12.01 13.66 4.74
C SER A 200 -11.85 14.36 3.38
N ALA A 201 -11.05 15.43 3.32
CA ALA A 201 -10.79 16.17 2.08
C ALA A 201 -10.26 15.24 0.96
N ASN A 202 -9.36 14.30 1.30
CA ASN A 202 -8.80 13.36 0.33
C ASN A 202 -9.89 12.42 -0.23
N ALA A 203 -10.76 11.86 0.62
CA ALA A 203 -11.86 11.01 0.14
C ALA A 203 -12.85 11.78 -0.75
N LEU A 204 -13.15 13.05 -0.42
CA LEU A 204 -13.99 13.91 -1.23
C LEU A 204 -13.37 14.22 -2.59
N MET A 205 -12.04 14.49 -2.65
CA MET A 205 -11.32 14.69 -3.91
C MET A 205 -11.33 13.44 -4.78
N GLN A 206 -11.08 12.27 -4.21
CA GLN A 206 -11.14 11.01 -4.95
C GLN A 206 -12.56 10.69 -5.43
N LEU A 207 -13.59 10.99 -4.60
CA LEU A 207 -14.98 10.82 -5.02
C LEU A 207 -15.36 11.80 -6.13
N SER A 208 -14.86 13.05 -6.10
CA SER A 208 -15.02 14.00 -7.19
C SER A 208 -14.45 13.45 -8.51
N LEU A 209 -13.25 12.85 -8.45
CA LEU A 209 -12.61 12.24 -9.62
C LEU A 209 -13.45 11.05 -10.16
N ALA A 210 -13.88 10.16 -9.28
CA ALA A 210 -14.71 9.02 -9.67
C ALA A 210 -16.02 9.47 -10.33
N LYS A 211 -16.68 10.51 -9.79
CA LYS A 211 -17.89 11.12 -10.36
C LYS A 211 -17.62 11.78 -11.70
N LEU A 212 -16.52 12.52 -11.84
CA LEU A 212 -16.09 13.13 -13.11
C LEU A 212 -15.90 12.07 -14.21
N LEU A 213 -15.24 10.97 -13.86
CA LEU A 213 -15.00 9.86 -14.78
C LEU A 213 -16.29 9.11 -15.15
N ASN A 214 -17.29 9.11 -14.25
CA ASN A 214 -18.61 8.55 -14.51
C ASN A 214 -19.57 9.54 -15.19
N GLU A 215 -19.08 10.72 -15.65
CA GLU A 215 -19.87 11.78 -16.30
C GLU A 215 -20.95 12.43 -15.40
N GLU A 216 -20.87 12.26 -14.09
CA GLU A 216 -21.77 12.85 -13.08
C GLU A 216 -21.22 14.23 -12.64
N ILE A 217 -21.21 15.18 -13.58
CA ILE A 217 -20.41 16.41 -13.48
C ILE A 217 -20.88 17.33 -12.33
N ASP A 218 -22.18 17.42 -12.07
CA ASP A 218 -22.72 18.27 -11.00
C ASP A 218 -22.33 17.74 -9.61
N GLU A 219 -22.44 16.42 -9.43
CA GLU A 219 -22.01 15.77 -8.19
C GLU A 219 -20.49 15.84 -8.01
N ALA A 220 -19.73 15.70 -9.11
CA ALA A 220 -18.28 15.85 -9.08
C ALA A 220 -17.87 17.24 -8.60
N TRP A 221 -18.50 18.32 -9.11
CA TRP A 221 -18.29 19.68 -8.63
C TRP A 221 -18.63 19.85 -7.16
N GLU A 222 -19.75 19.27 -6.72
CA GLU A 222 -20.14 19.36 -5.31
C GLU A 222 -19.08 18.75 -4.39
N ARG A 223 -18.57 17.55 -4.71
CA ARG A 223 -17.53 16.88 -3.92
C ARG A 223 -16.19 17.62 -4.00
N PHE A 224 -15.85 18.19 -5.15
CA PHE A 224 -14.66 19.02 -5.31
C PHE A 224 -14.71 20.23 -4.36
N HIS A 225 -15.82 20.99 -4.37
CA HIS A 225 -15.95 22.13 -3.49
C HIS A 225 -15.89 21.77 -2.00
N GLN A 226 -16.58 20.68 -1.60
CA GLN A 226 -16.50 20.20 -0.22
C GLN A 226 -15.07 19.87 0.21
N GLY A 227 -14.32 19.16 -0.63
CA GLY A 227 -12.92 18.84 -0.34
C GLY A 227 -12.02 20.07 -0.34
N PHE A 228 -12.23 21.00 -1.27
CA PHE A 228 -11.48 22.26 -1.35
C PHE A 228 -11.73 23.15 -0.12
N GLU A 229 -12.95 23.24 0.38
CA GLU A 229 -13.29 24.01 1.59
C GLU A 229 -12.61 23.45 2.84
N LEU A 230 -12.40 22.14 2.90
CA LEU A 230 -11.73 21.47 4.04
C LEU A 230 -10.21 21.57 3.98
N ASP A 231 -9.62 21.41 2.81
CA ASP A 231 -8.17 21.44 2.60
C ASP A 231 -7.84 21.96 1.19
N PRO A 232 -7.73 23.29 1.03
CA PRO A 232 -7.39 23.91 -0.26
C PRO A 232 -6.05 23.46 -0.83
N ASP A 233 -5.08 23.17 0.02
CA ASP A 233 -3.74 22.74 -0.39
C ASP A 233 -3.74 21.31 -0.97
N ASN A 234 -4.76 20.54 -0.67
CA ASN A 234 -4.96 19.18 -1.19
C ASN A 234 -5.80 19.15 -2.47
N ALA A 235 -6.24 20.30 -2.99
CA ALA A 235 -7.04 20.35 -4.20
C ALA A 235 -6.23 19.91 -5.42
N SER A 236 -6.75 18.93 -6.17
CA SER A 236 -6.12 18.46 -7.40
C SER A 236 -6.42 19.41 -8.55
N ILE A 237 -5.35 19.98 -9.12
CA ILE A 237 -5.43 20.84 -10.33
C ILE A 237 -5.98 20.01 -11.51
N GLU A 238 -5.60 18.75 -11.62
CA GLU A 238 -6.05 17.86 -12.71
C GLU A 238 -7.56 17.62 -12.66
N ILE A 239 -8.13 17.41 -11.45
CA ILE A 239 -9.58 17.28 -11.27
C ILE A 239 -10.27 18.58 -11.63
N LEU A 240 -9.76 19.72 -11.15
CA LEU A 240 -10.31 21.05 -11.47
C LEU A 240 -10.32 21.31 -12.98
N GLU A 241 -9.21 21.07 -13.67
CA GLU A 241 -9.13 21.23 -15.12
C GLU A 241 -10.10 20.30 -15.87
N GLY A 242 -10.22 19.04 -15.41
CA GLY A 242 -11.17 18.08 -15.94
C GLY A 242 -12.63 18.54 -15.77
N LEU A 243 -12.98 19.06 -14.61
CA LEU A 243 -14.32 19.62 -14.33
C LEU A 243 -14.61 20.84 -15.20
N LEU A 244 -13.69 21.82 -15.23
CA LEU A 244 -13.83 23.00 -16.06
C LEU A 244 -13.91 22.69 -17.56
N ALA A 245 -13.26 21.62 -18.02
CA ALA A 245 -13.38 21.17 -19.40
C ALA A 245 -14.79 20.68 -19.76
N LYS A 246 -15.51 20.11 -18.78
CA LYS A 246 -16.87 19.56 -18.97
C LYS A 246 -17.97 20.61 -18.72
N LYS A 247 -17.82 21.43 -17.67
CA LYS A 247 -18.84 22.42 -17.26
C LYS A 247 -18.17 23.55 -16.48
N ASP A 248 -18.65 24.78 -16.69
CA ASP A 248 -18.24 25.90 -15.86
C ASP A 248 -18.62 25.67 -14.39
N ASP A 249 -17.81 26.20 -13.49
CA ASP A 249 -18.02 26.05 -12.05
C ASP A 249 -19.39 26.63 -11.63
N PRO A 250 -20.29 25.79 -11.08
CA PRO A 250 -21.62 26.23 -10.68
C PRO A 250 -21.60 27.28 -9.55
N ARG A 251 -20.53 27.33 -8.74
CA ARG A 251 -20.36 28.33 -7.67
C ARG A 251 -19.58 29.57 -8.12
N GLY A 252 -18.98 29.55 -9.31
CA GLY A 252 -18.23 30.67 -9.88
C GLY A 252 -16.92 30.99 -9.17
N VAL A 253 -16.39 30.08 -8.34
CA VAL A 253 -15.13 30.22 -7.60
C VAL A 253 -13.94 30.09 -8.56
N PHE A 254 -14.03 29.13 -9.48
CA PHE A 254 -12.98 28.80 -10.44
C PHE A 254 -13.40 29.21 -11.85
N LYS A 255 -12.48 29.82 -12.59
CA LYS A 255 -12.74 30.27 -13.97
C LYS A 255 -11.76 29.62 -14.93
N LYS A 256 -12.24 29.27 -16.13
CA LYS A 256 -11.33 28.90 -17.23
C LYS A 256 -10.32 30.02 -17.46
N LYS A 257 -9.04 29.69 -17.56
CA LYS A 257 -8.07 30.62 -18.14
C LYS A 257 -8.40 30.76 -19.64
N ASN A 258 -8.69 32.00 -20.06
CA ASN A 258 -8.85 32.36 -21.47
C ASN A 258 -7.52 32.21 -22.22
#